data_63933f93d461c62fc7df38ab1bbc9034
#
_entry.id   63933f93d461c62fc7df38ab1bbc9034
#
_cell.length_a   1.000
_cell.length_b   1.000
_cell.length_c   1.000
_cell.angle_alpha   90.00
_cell.angle_beta   90.00
_cell.angle_gamma   90.00
#
_symmetry.space_group_name_H-M   'P 1'
#
loop_
_entity.id
_entity.type
_entity.pdbx_description
1 polymer ?
#
loop_
_entity_poly.entity_id
_entity_poly.type
_entity_poly.pdbx_seq_one_letter_code
_entity_poly.pdbx_strand_id
1 'polypeptide(L)'
;MSDPLAQDPLLIKPTEDEPEIILDKERGIFQFTGSSMPEDPGTFFTPICDWVGSYAQSPNSSTVVEFKMDYFNSSSARYFVEILEKFEEILDRGSDVKVIWFHFDDDMVMIERGEDIEAVVSLPIEFRKLGPG
;
A
#
# COMPACT_ATOMS: atom_id res chain seq x y z
N MET A 1 -15.72 -25.03 5.43
CA MET A 1 -16.17 -23.80 6.08
C MET A 1 -14.96 -22.92 6.38
N SER A 2 -15.00 -21.66 5.97
CA SER A 2 -13.85 -20.78 6.22
C SER A 2 -13.85 -20.31 7.66
N ASP A 3 -12.66 -20.09 8.18
CA ASP A 3 -12.42 -19.47 9.48
C ASP A 3 -13.06 -18.07 9.45
N PRO A 4 -13.87 -17.66 10.44
CA PRO A 4 -14.46 -16.33 10.44
C PRO A 4 -13.42 -15.20 10.52
N LEU A 5 -12.16 -15.50 10.88
CA LEU A 5 -11.07 -14.53 10.87
C LEU A 5 -10.27 -14.59 9.57
N ALA A 6 -10.54 -15.55 8.72
CA ALA A 6 -9.87 -15.67 7.42
C ALA A 6 -10.40 -14.59 6.49
N GLN A 7 -9.52 -14.07 5.66
CA GLN A 7 -9.85 -13.03 4.70
C GLN A 7 -9.28 -13.43 3.34
N ASP A 8 -10.14 -13.45 2.32
CA ASP A 8 -9.70 -13.78 0.97
C ASP A 8 -8.72 -12.72 0.47
N PRO A 9 -7.67 -13.12 -0.24
CA PRO A 9 -6.75 -12.15 -0.79
C PRO A 9 -7.39 -11.29 -1.86
N LEU A 10 -6.93 -10.05 -1.98
CA LEU A 10 -7.31 -9.16 -3.07
C LEU A 10 -6.13 -9.10 -4.03
N LEU A 11 -6.35 -9.59 -5.25
CA LEU A 11 -5.31 -9.66 -6.27
C LEU A 11 -5.79 -8.92 -7.52
N ILE A 12 -5.06 -7.86 -7.90
CA ILE A 12 -5.38 -7.08 -9.09
C ILE A 12 -4.16 -7.11 -10.01
N LYS A 13 -4.37 -7.51 -11.26
CA LYS A 13 -3.29 -7.54 -12.26
C LYS A 13 -3.01 -6.13 -12.77
N PRO A 14 -1.75 -5.82 -13.08
CA PRO A 14 -1.41 -4.48 -13.55
C PRO A 14 -1.88 -4.24 -14.99
N THR A 15 -2.20 -2.97 -15.28
CA THR A 15 -2.45 -2.49 -16.62
C THR A 15 -1.58 -1.26 -16.84
N GLU A 16 -1.71 -0.59 -17.98
CA GLU A 16 -0.98 0.65 -18.23
C GLU A 16 -1.33 1.73 -17.20
N ASP A 17 -2.58 1.75 -16.76
CA ASP A 17 -3.11 2.81 -15.90
C ASP A 17 -3.33 2.36 -14.46
N GLU A 18 -3.30 1.07 -14.18
CA GLU A 18 -3.63 0.54 -12.86
C GLU A 18 -2.49 -0.32 -12.32
N PRO A 19 -2.13 -0.12 -11.04
CA PRO A 19 -1.03 -0.88 -10.45
C PRO A 19 -1.44 -2.32 -10.15
N GLU A 20 -0.43 -3.17 -10.00
CA GLU A 20 -0.64 -4.49 -9.43
C GLU A 20 -0.86 -4.33 -7.93
N ILE A 21 -1.90 -5.00 -7.43
CA ILE A 21 -2.21 -5.00 -6.00
C ILE A 21 -2.19 -6.44 -5.50
N ILE A 22 -1.42 -6.69 -4.47
CA ILE A 22 -1.42 -7.98 -3.77
C ILE A 22 -1.66 -7.69 -2.30
N LEU A 23 -2.82 -8.09 -1.80
CA LEU A 23 -3.17 -7.97 -0.39
C LEU A 23 -3.59 -9.37 0.08
N ASP A 24 -2.70 -10.02 0.82
CA ASP A 24 -2.87 -11.42 1.21
C ASP A 24 -2.49 -11.60 2.67
N LYS A 25 -3.50 -11.71 3.52
CA LYS A 25 -3.30 -11.85 4.96
C LYS A 25 -2.58 -13.14 5.31
N GLU A 26 -2.98 -14.25 4.70
CA GLU A 26 -2.41 -15.57 5.01
C GLU A 26 -0.94 -15.65 4.65
N ARG A 27 -0.57 -15.12 3.48
CA ARG A 27 0.83 -15.11 3.03
C ARG A 27 1.63 -13.94 3.61
N GLY A 28 0.96 -12.96 4.21
CA GLY A 28 1.62 -11.79 4.76
C GLY A 28 2.21 -10.87 3.70
N ILE A 29 1.54 -10.75 2.56
CA ILE A 29 2.02 -9.93 1.44
C ILE A 29 1.08 -8.76 1.22
N PHE A 30 1.62 -7.53 1.23
CA PHE A 30 0.85 -6.31 1.04
C PHE A 30 1.68 -5.41 0.12
N GLN A 31 1.40 -5.46 -1.20
CA GLN A 31 2.25 -4.82 -2.21
C GLN A 31 1.46 -4.03 -3.24
N PHE A 32 2.01 -2.88 -3.61
CA PHE A 32 1.50 -2.00 -4.65
C PHE A 32 2.63 -1.77 -5.64
N THR A 33 2.45 -2.16 -6.91
CA THR A 33 3.55 -2.16 -7.89
C THR A 33 3.09 -1.60 -9.23
N GLY A 34 3.89 -0.73 -9.82
CA GLY A 34 3.69 -0.26 -11.19
C GLY A 34 3.25 1.19 -11.28
N SER A 35 2.34 1.48 -12.20
CA SER A 35 1.85 2.84 -12.45
C SER A 35 0.40 2.96 -12.02
N SER A 36 0.05 4.08 -11.38
CA SER A 36 -1.31 4.29 -10.87
C SER A 36 -1.87 5.64 -11.35
N MET A 37 -2.77 5.57 -12.32
CA MET A 37 -3.53 6.72 -12.82
C MET A 37 -4.86 6.20 -13.37
N PRO A 38 -5.65 5.50 -12.53
CA PRO A 38 -6.90 4.92 -13.00
C PRO A 38 -7.88 5.99 -13.46
N GLU A 39 -8.62 5.67 -14.50
CA GLU A 39 -9.58 6.59 -15.11
C GLU A 39 -10.70 6.93 -14.13
N ASP A 40 -11.12 5.95 -13.34
CA ASP A 40 -12.11 6.14 -12.28
C ASP A 40 -11.48 5.69 -10.96
N PRO A 41 -10.73 6.59 -10.29
CA PRO A 41 -10.00 6.21 -9.08
C PRO A 41 -10.90 5.71 -7.94
N GLY A 42 -12.09 6.29 -7.80
CA GLY A 42 -13.02 5.84 -6.76
C GLY A 42 -13.42 4.38 -6.93
N THR A 43 -13.79 4.00 -8.15
CA THR A 43 -14.15 2.62 -8.46
C THR A 43 -12.97 1.67 -8.26
N PHE A 44 -11.78 2.11 -8.66
CA PHE A 44 -10.58 1.27 -8.52
C PHE A 44 -10.19 1.08 -7.05
N PHE A 45 -10.14 2.16 -6.27
CA PHE A 45 -9.59 2.12 -4.92
C PHE A 45 -10.57 1.70 -3.83
N THR A 46 -11.89 1.83 -4.05
CA THR A 46 -12.88 1.48 -3.02
C THR A 46 -12.73 0.04 -2.51
N PRO A 47 -12.63 -1.00 -3.37
CA PRO A 47 -12.46 -2.36 -2.87
C PRO A 47 -11.12 -2.55 -2.12
N ILE A 48 -10.09 -1.80 -2.50
CA ILE A 48 -8.79 -1.87 -1.81
C ILE A 48 -8.93 -1.29 -0.41
N CYS A 49 -9.54 -0.12 -0.28
CA CYS A 49 -9.78 0.52 1.01
C CYS A 49 -10.67 -0.36 1.90
N ASP A 50 -11.70 -0.97 1.33
CA ASP A 50 -12.60 -1.86 2.07
C ASP A 50 -11.84 -3.09 2.57
N TRP A 51 -10.97 -3.66 1.74
CA TRP A 51 -10.18 -4.82 2.14
C TRP A 51 -9.27 -4.48 3.32
N VAL A 52 -8.56 -3.35 3.24
CA VAL A 52 -7.65 -2.94 4.31
C VAL A 52 -8.42 -2.61 5.58
N GLY A 53 -9.60 -1.98 5.46
CA GLY A 53 -10.46 -1.72 6.61
C GLY A 53 -10.89 -2.99 7.31
N SER A 54 -11.22 -4.03 6.56
CA SER A 54 -11.56 -5.35 7.13
C SER A 54 -10.34 -6.00 7.76
N TYR A 55 -9.20 -5.93 7.09
CA TYR A 55 -7.94 -6.47 7.62
C TYR A 55 -7.59 -5.84 8.97
N ALA A 56 -7.84 -4.55 9.12
CA ALA A 56 -7.54 -3.82 10.35
C ALA A 56 -8.34 -4.32 11.56
N GLN A 57 -9.45 -5.03 11.34
CA GLN A 57 -10.24 -5.61 12.42
C GLN A 57 -9.58 -6.85 13.02
N SER A 58 -8.81 -7.60 12.22
CA SER A 58 -8.12 -8.82 12.67
C SER A 58 -6.78 -8.94 11.95
N PRO A 59 -5.85 -8.03 12.23
CA PRO A 59 -4.58 -8.02 11.51
C PRO A 59 -3.61 -9.09 12.00
N ASN A 60 -2.61 -9.36 11.18
CA ASN A 60 -1.47 -10.16 11.62
C ASN A 60 -0.71 -9.42 12.71
N SER A 61 0.11 -10.11 13.46
CA SER A 61 0.90 -9.49 14.54
C SER A 61 1.93 -8.50 14.01
N SER A 62 2.34 -8.66 12.74
CA SER A 62 3.28 -7.76 12.07
C SER A 62 2.86 -7.61 10.61
N THR A 63 2.88 -6.40 10.11
CA THR A 63 2.48 -6.09 8.73
C THR A 63 3.55 -5.21 8.07
N VAL A 64 3.99 -5.61 6.88
CA VAL A 64 4.91 -4.81 6.07
C VAL A 64 4.21 -4.48 4.76
N VAL A 65 4.04 -3.20 4.49
CA VAL A 65 3.39 -2.71 3.27
C VAL A 65 4.47 -2.20 2.32
N GLU A 66 4.48 -2.67 1.09
CA GLU A 66 5.51 -2.32 0.12
C GLU A 66 4.92 -1.55 -1.05
N PHE A 67 5.57 -0.42 -1.39
CA PHE A 67 5.24 0.36 -2.57
C PHE A 67 6.42 0.34 -3.53
N LYS A 68 6.22 -0.19 -4.73
CA LYS A 68 7.23 -0.24 -5.80
C LYS A 68 6.64 0.44 -7.02
N MET A 69 6.47 1.77 -6.94
CA MET A 69 5.78 2.52 -7.96
C MET A 69 6.72 3.08 -9.02
N ASP A 70 6.31 3.01 -10.27
CA ASP A 70 6.99 3.69 -11.37
C ASP A 70 6.47 5.11 -11.51
N TYR A 71 5.16 5.28 -11.30
CA TYR A 71 4.50 6.57 -11.41
C TYR A 71 3.14 6.50 -10.70
N PHE A 72 2.69 7.60 -10.16
CA PHE A 72 1.30 7.73 -9.71
C PHE A 72 0.88 9.19 -9.74
N ASN A 73 -0.39 9.43 -10.04
CA ASN A 73 -0.92 10.79 -10.11
C ASN A 73 -1.45 11.25 -8.73
N SER A 74 -1.92 12.51 -8.69
CA SER A 74 -2.38 13.12 -7.44
C SER A 74 -3.57 12.40 -6.81
N SER A 75 -4.49 11.89 -7.64
CA SER A 75 -5.64 11.13 -7.14
C SER A 75 -5.17 9.85 -6.46
N SER A 76 -4.23 9.14 -7.07
CA SER A 76 -3.66 7.93 -6.49
C SER A 76 -2.91 8.23 -5.20
N ALA A 77 -2.14 9.32 -5.16
CA ALA A 77 -1.43 9.73 -3.95
C ALA A 77 -2.39 9.90 -2.77
N ARG A 78 -3.52 10.52 -3.02
CA ARG A 78 -4.56 10.74 -1.99
C ARG A 78 -5.11 9.41 -1.46
N TYR A 79 -5.36 8.45 -2.36
CA TYR A 79 -5.83 7.13 -1.95
C TYR A 79 -4.76 6.33 -1.21
N PHE A 80 -3.48 6.49 -1.61
CA PHE A 80 -2.39 5.84 -0.88
C PHE A 80 -2.33 6.32 0.56
N VAL A 81 -2.51 7.63 0.79
CA VAL A 81 -2.57 8.18 2.15
C VAL A 81 -3.74 7.58 2.91
N GLU A 82 -4.92 7.53 2.29
CA GLU A 82 -6.12 6.96 2.91
C GLU A 82 -5.93 5.49 3.30
N ILE A 83 -5.31 4.71 2.42
CA ILE A 83 -4.98 3.31 2.68
C ILE A 83 -4.01 3.20 3.86
N LEU A 84 -2.96 4.02 3.86
CA LEU A 84 -1.97 4.00 4.92
C LEU A 84 -2.56 4.44 6.27
N GLU A 85 -3.51 5.35 6.27
CA GLU A 85 -4.21 5.73 7.50
C GLU A 85 -4.98 4.55 8.10
N LYS A 86 -5.50 3.66 7.27
CA LYS A 86 -6.14 2.44 7.76
C LYS A 86 -5.14 1.48 8.39
N PHE A 87 -3.94 1.40 7.83
CA PHE A 87 -2.86 0.62 8.45
C PHE A 87 -2.37 1.25 9.76
N GLU A 88 -2.43 2.58 9.89
CA GLU A 88 -2.10 3.26 11.14
C GLU A 88 -2.98 2.79 12.30
N GLU A 89 -4.25 2.50 12.02
CA GLU A 89 -5.16 2.00 13.06
C GLU A 89 -4.63 0.72 13.68
N ILE A 90 -3.96 -0.10 12.90
CA ILE A 90 -3.37 -1.36 13.36
C ILE A 90 -2.22 -1.07 14.32
N LEU A 91 -1.36 -0.13 13.95
CA LEU A 91 -0.23 0.27 14.78
C LEU A 91 -0.72 0.86 16.10
N ASP A 92 -1.76 1.69 16.05
CA ASP A 92 -2.34 2.31 17.24
C ASP A 92 -2.92 1.29 18.20
N ARG A 93 -3.32 0.13 17.71
CA ARG A 93 -3.85 -0.97 18.52
C ARG A 93 -2.77 -1.91 19.04
N GLY A 94 -1.50 -1.63 18.73
CA GLY A 94 -0.38 -2.37 19.28
C GLY A 94 0.22 -3.44 18.38
N SER A 95 -0.27 -3.63 17.17
CA SER A 95 0.36 -4.53 16.20
C SER A 95 1.39 -3.76 15.39
N ASP A 96 2.48 -4.42 15.04
CA ASP A 96 3.56 -3.78 14.29
C ASP A 96 3.16 -3.54 12.84
N VAL A 97 3.45 -2.34 12.34
CA VAL A 97 3.25 -1.99 10.93
C VAL A 97 4.42 -1.12 10.49
N LYS A 98 4.97 -1.42 9.33
CA LYS A 98 5.91 -0.51 8.69
C LYS A 98 5.69 -0.51 7.18
N VAL A 99 6.12 0.56 6.53
CA VAL A 99 6.01 0.73 5.10
C VAL A 99 7.42 0.74 4.51
N ILE A 100 7.60 0.05 3.39
CA ILE A 100 8.85 0.12 2.63
C ILE A 100 8.53 0.81 1.31
N TRP A 101 9.19 1.94 1.07
CA TRP A 101 9.05 2.73 -0.13
C TRP A 101 10.27 2.49 -1.01
N PHE A 102 10.07 1.75 -2.09
CA PHE A 102 11.16 1.41 -3.00
C PHE A 102 11.35 2.49 -4.05
N HIS A 103 12.58 2.70 -4.46
CA HIS A 103 12.93 3.66 -5.51
C HIS A 103 14.24 3.25 -6.14
N PHE A 104 14.47 3.64 -7.40
CA PHE A 104 15.77 3.50 -8.01
C PHE A 104 16.70 4.60 -7.45
N ASP A 105 18.02 4.37 -7.56
CA ASP A 105 19.02 5.23 -6.94
C ASP A 105 18.93 6.69 -7.42
N ASP A 106 18.63 6.89 -8.69
CA ASP A 106 18.56 8.22 -9.31
C ASP A 106 17.14 8.77 -9.47
N ASP A 107 16.14 8.10 -8.91
CA ASP A 107 14.75 8.53 -9.06
C ASP A 107 14.36 9.51 -7.95
N MET A 108 14.82 10.75 -8.10
CA MET A 108 14.55 11.80 -7.12
C MET A 108 13.06 12.12 -7.00
N VAL A 109 12.31 12.00 -8.09
CA VAL A 109 10.87 12.26 -8.06
C VAL A 109 10.17 11.26 -7.15
N MET A 110 10.48 9.98 -7.29
CA MET A 110 9.86 8.95 -6.45
C MET A 110 10.25 9.10 -4.98
N ILE A 111 11.47 9.50 -4.71
CA ILE A 111 11.92 9.77 -3.34
C ILE A 111 11.11 10.93 -2.75
N GLU A 112 10.97 12.04 -3.47
CA GLU A 112 10.22 13.21 -3.01
C GLU A 112 8.75 12.86 -2.79
N ARG A 113 8.15 12.05 -3.68
CA ARG A 113 6.77 11.63 -3.53
C ARG A 113 6.57 10.79 -2.26
N GLY A 114 7.53 9.92 -1.97
CA GLY A 114 7.49 9.13 -0.73
C GLY A 114 7.64 10.02 0.50
N GLU A 115 8.50 11.03 0.43
CA GLU A 115 8.67 11.98 1.53
C GLU A 115 7.40 12.80 1.77
N ASP A 116 6.68 13.17 0.72
CA ASP A 116 5.41 13.88 0.85
C ASP A 116 4.38 13.04 1.59
N ILE A 117 4.34 11.74 1.30
CA ILE A 117 3.43 10.82 1.99
C ILE A 117 3.87 10.65 3.45
N GLU A 118 5.17 10.49 3.68
CA GLU A 118 5.74 10.35 5.02
C GLU A 118 5.37 11.54 5.91
N ALA A 119 5.29 12.72 5.32
CA ALA A 119 4.99 13.94 6.06
C ALA A 119 3.55 13.98 6.59
N VAL A 120 2.64 13.20 6.03
CA VAL A 120 1.21 13.26 6.39
C VAL A 120 0.68 12.00 7.06
N VAL A 121 1.48 10.93 7.12
CA VAL A 121 1.08 9.71 7.82
C VAL A 121 1.97 9.52 9.05
N SER A 122 1.48 8.72 10.01
CA SER A 122 2.21 8.46 11.26
C SER A 122 2.87 7.07 11.29
N LEU A 123 2.95 6.42 10.14
CA LEU A 123 3.61 5.11 10.04
C LEU A 123 5.10 5.27 9.80
N PRO A 124 5.93 4.37 10.34
CA PRO A 124 7.35 4.37 9.97
C PRO A 124 7.51 3.95 8.51
N ILE A 125 8.22 4.77 7.75
CA ILE A 125 8.48 4.50 6.34
C ILE A 125 9.98 4.34 6.15
N GLU A 126 10.38 3.20 5.60
CA GLU A 126 11.76 2.92 5.24
C GLU A 126 11.91 3.12 3.74
N PHE A 127 12.87 3.95 3.32
CA PHE A 127 13.18 4.14 1.90
C PHE A 127 14.25 3.13 1.52
N ARG A 128 14.00 2.36 0.46
CA ARG A 128 14.90 1.28 0.06
C ARG A 128 15.17 1.32 -1.44
N LYS A 129 16.43 1.22 -1.81
CA LYS A 129 16.83 1.21 -3.21
C LYS A 129 16.46 -0.11 -3.88
N LEU A 130 16.00 -0.01 -5.13
CA LEU A 130 15.76 -1.19 -5.97
C LEU A 130 17.02 -1.65 -6.69
N GLY A 131 18.08 -0.84 -6.64
CA GLY A 131 19.33 -1.11 -7.33
C GLY A 131 19.70 0.08 -8.20
N PRO A 132 20.82 0.01 -8.96
CA PRO A 132 21.18 1.09 -9.86
C PRO A 132 20.12 1.25 -10.94
N GLY A 133 19.56 2.46 -11.05
CA GLY A 133 18.50 2.77 -12.00
C GLY A 133 19.04 3.12 -13.35
#